data_061d6f21cd742500ee5054e9d7abbe10
#
_entry.id   061d6f21cd742500ee5054e9d7abbe10
#
_cell.length_a   1.000
_cell.length_b   1.000
_cell.length_c   1.000
_cell.angle_alpha   90.00
_cell.angle_beta   90.00
_cell.angle_gamma   90.00
#
_symmetry.space_group_name_H-M   'P 1'
#
loop_
_entity.id
_entity.type
_entity.pdbx_description
1 polymer ?
#
loop_
_entity_poly.entity_id
_entity_poly.type
_entity_poly.pdbx_seq_one_letter_code
_entity_poly.pdbx_strand_id
1 'polypeptide(L)'
;MTHLLHLDASARPGFAGKDEHGSHSRNLTHRFVSQWLARRAQDSVTYRDIGQNPPSYISHDWIASSFTPEERREPWMTETLAESDQLVDELIAADVLVIGTPLYNFGMPAALKAWIDLIVRPGRTVDVDETKLPEPYVPLLADRPRHAVILSARGGIGFGPGGEMAHMNHLEPNLMMALNFIGITRIHQIAIEGQETGGDVLAASVAEALHQVDVLVAELQTALDSAPVSWGQPRQVEPV
;
A
#
# COMPACT_ATOMS: atom_id res chain seq x y z
N MET A 1 2.41 5.11 19.92
CA MET A 1 1.70 3.91 19.41
C MET A 1 1.59 4.09 17.91
N THR A 2 2.08 3.12 17.15
CA THR A 2 2.09 3.15 15.68
C THR A 2 0.94 2.30 15.15
N HIS A 3 0.29 2.74 14.11
CA HIS A 3 -0.77 1.99 13.43
C HIS A 3 -0.29 1.47 12.07
N LEU A 4 -0.41 0.16 11.85
CA LEU A 4 -0.10 -0.49 10.59
C LEU A 4 -1.37 -0.79 9.81
N LEU A 5 -1.38 -0.48 8.51
CA LEU A 5 -2.37 -1.01 7.57
C LEU A 5 -1.71 -2.13 6.75
N HIS A 6 -2.17 -3.36 6.97
CA HIS A 6 -1.63 -4.56 6.31
C HIS A 6 -2.58 -5.03 5.21
N LEU A 7 -2.13 -4.99 3.96
CA LEU A 7 -2.87 -5.41 2.78
C LEU A 7 -2.22 -6.64 2.15
N ASP A 8 -3.01 -7.70 1.90
CA ASP A 8 -2.60 -8.84 1.09
C ASP A 8 -3.42 -8.89 -0.21
N ALA A 9 -2.74 -8.75 -1.36
CA ALA A 9 -3.37 -8.68 -2.67
C ALA A 9 -3.26 -9.99 -3.48
N SER A 10 -2.60 -11.03 -2.93
CA SER A 10 -2.47 -12.32 -3.61
C SER A 10 -3.80 -13.06 -3.66
N ALA A 11 -4.18 -13.53 -4.86
CA ALA A 11 -5.31 -14.44 -5.05
C ALA A 11 -5.08 -15.83 -4.43
N ARG A 12 -3.83 -16.17 -4.09
CA ARG A 12 -3.50 -17.42 -3.40
C ARG A 12 -3.69 -17.22 -1.90
N PRO A 13 -4.61 -17.93 -1.24
CA PRO A 13 -4.70 -17.94 0.22
C PRO A 13 -3.52 -18.70 0.82
N GLY A 14 -3.24 -18.54 2.11
CA GLY A 14 -2.21 -19.29 2.82
C GLY A 14 -0.77 -18.88 2.46
N PHE A 15 0.17 -19.68 2.95
CA PHE A 15 1.59 -19.38 2.96
C PHE A 15 2.38 -20.37 2.10
N ALA A 16 3.25 -19.88 1.21
CA ALA A 16 4.15 -20.72 0.44
C ALA A 16 5.04 -21.57 1.35
N GLY A 17 5.21 -22.84 0.97
CA GLY A 17 5.98 -23.82 1.75
C GLY A 17 5.22 -24.45 2.92
N LYS A 18 4.00 -23.98 3.23
CA LYS A 18 3.11 -24.58 4.25
C LYS A 18 1.81 -25.08 3.62
N ASP A 19 1.21 -24.26 2.79
CA ASP A 19 -0.09 -24.56 2.15
C ASP A 19 0.13 -24.90 0.67
N GLU A 20 -0.71 -25.77 0.13
CA GLU A 20 -0.74 -26.04 -1.29
C GLU A 20 -1.07 -24.75 -2.06
N HIS A 21 -0.25 -24.41 -3.05
CA HIS A 21 -0.34 -23.15 -3.78
C HIS A 21 -0.29 -21.87 -2.94
N GLY A 22 0.34 -21.89 -1.74
CA GLY A 22 0.47 -20.73 -0.88
C GLY A 22 1.23 -19.55 -1.52
N SER A 23 1.12 -18.39 -0.91
CA SER A 23 1.66 -17.12 -1.41
C SER A 23 2.97 -16.74 -0.74
N HIS A 24 4.00 -16.44 -1.54
CA HIS A 24 5.27 -15.89 -1.06
C HIS A 24 5.12 -14.45 -0.55
N SER A 25 4.29 -13.61 -1.18
CA SER A 25 4.08 -12.24 -0.71
C SER A 25 3.40 -12.20 0.68
N ARG A 26 2.49 -13.15 0.96
CA ARG A 26 1.89 -13.32 2.31
C ARG A 26 2.92 -13.78 3.34
N ASN A 27 3.92 -14.59 2.96
CA ASN A 27 5.01 -14.94 3.86
C ASN A 27 5.79 -13.69 4.29
N LEU A 28 6.08 -12.79 3.35
CA LEU A 28 6.81 -11.56 3.63
C LEU A 28 6.01 -10.60 4.54
N THR A 29 4.74 -10.36 4.24
CA THR A 29 3.90 -9.48 5.06
C THR A 29 3.68 -10.06 6.46
N HIS A 30 3.43 -11.35 6.57
CA HIS A 30 3.31 -12.02 7.85
C HIS A 30 4.61 -11.92 8.67
N ARG A 31 5.77 -12.13 8.01
CA ARG A 31 7.08 -11.96 8.66
C ARG A 31 7.26 -10.53 9.16
N PHE A 32 6.95 -9.52 8.32
CA PHE A 32 7.07 -8.12 8.68
C PHE A 32 6.22 -7.77 9.91
N VAL A 33 4.93 -8.07 9.86
CA VAL A 33 3.99 -7.74 10.95
C VAL A 33 4.31 -8.51 12.23
N SER A 34 4.68 -9.80 12.13
CA SER A 34 5.05 -10.61 13.29
C SER A 34 6.31 -10.09 13.96
N GLN A 35 7.35 -9.73 13.21
CA GLN A 35 8.58 -9.15 13.74
C GLN A 35 8.34 -7.74 14.32
N TRP A 36 7.45 -6.97 13.72
CA TRP A 36 7.05 -5.66 14.23
C TRP A 36 6.42 -5.79 15.62
N LEU A 37 5.38 -6.61 15.73
CA LEU A 37 4.63 -6.78 16.98
C LEU A 37 5.43 -7.50 18.09
N ALA A 38 6.40 -8.35 17.72
CA ALA A 38 7.28 -8.98 18.70
C ALA A 38 8.09 -7.96 19.53
N ARG A 39 8.39 -6.80 18.97
CA ARG A 39 9.14 -5.73 19.64
C ARG A 39 8.24 -4.58 20.11
N ARG A 40 7.07 -4.41 19.51
CA ARG A 40 6.15 -3.30 19.74
C ARG A 40 4.70 -3.82 19.87
N ALA A 41 4.48 -4.66 20.87
CA ALA A 41 3.21 -5.36 21.10
C ALA A 41 2.01 -4.42 21.34
N GLN A 42 2.27 -3.16 21.69
CA GLN A 42 1.21 -2.13 21.89
C GLN A 42 0.75 -1.48 20.60
N ASP A 43 1.47 -1.66 19.47
CA ASP A 43 1.08 -1.09 18.20
C ASP A 43 -0.11 -1.86 17.60
N SER A 44 -0.92 -1.19 16.82
CA SER A 44 -2.16 -1.76 16.26
C SER A 44 -2.02 -2.08 14.77
N VAL A 45 -2.79 -3.06 14.32
CA VAL A 45 -2.79 -3.49 12.92
C VAL A 45 -4.23 -3.58 12.43
N THR A 46 -4.54 -2.87 11.34
CA THR A 46 -5.72 -3.14 10.52
C THR A 46 -5.30 -4.06 9.39
N TYR A 47 -5.97 -5.21 9.27
CA TYR A 47 -5.70 -6.20 8.22
C TYR A 47 -6.79 -6.22 7.17
N ARG A 48 -6.39 -6.19 5.90
CA ARG A 48 -7.28 -6.37 4.76
C ARG A 48 -6.73 -7.39 3.79
N ASP A 49 -7.48 -8.46 3.58
CA ASP A 49 -7.21 -9.45 2.53
C ASP A 49 -8.00 -9.08 1.27
N ILE A 50 -7.44 -8.16 0.50
CA ILE A 50 -8.06 -7.73 -0.76
C ILE A 50 -7.91 -8.78 -1.88
N GLY A 51 -7.01 -9.74 -1.71
CA GLY A 51 -6.87 -10.86 -2.64
C GLY A 51 -8.01 -11.86 -2.54
N GLN A 52 -8.61 -12.03 -1.35
CA GLN A 52 -9.76 -12.90 -1.11
C GLN A 52 -11.09 -12.13 -1.08
N ASN A 53 -11.04 -10.88 -0.64
CA ASN A 53 -12.20 -9.98 -0.55
C ASN A 53 -11.89 -8.70 -1.32
N PRO A 54 -11.92 -8.75 -2.67
CA PRO A 54 -11.53 -7.63 -3.49
C PRO A 54 -12.49 -6.44 -3.31
N PRO A 55 -11.95 -5.21 -3.27
CA PRO A 55 -12.79 -4.02 -3.27
C PRO A 55 -13.62 -3.91 -4.57
N SER A 56 -14.70 -3.16 -4.50
CA SER A 56 -15.52 -2.84 -5.67
C SER A 56 -14.72 -2.07 -6.72
N TYR A 57 -15.09 -2.24 -7.99
CA TYR A 57 -14.55 -1.39 -9.06
C TYR A 57 -15.25 -0.04 -9.07
N ILE A 58 -14.56 1.01 -9.51
CA ILE A 58 -15.19 2.29 -9.74
C ILE A 58 -16.31 2.16 -10.80
N SER A 59 -17.44 2.79 -10.51
CA SER A 59 -18.61 2.83 -11.39
C SER A 59 -18.89 4.25 -11.84
N HIS A 60 -19.82 4.41 -12.78
CA HIS A 60 -20.35 5.73 -13.16
C HIS A 60 -20.84 6.51 -11.92
N ASP A 61 -21.60 5.85 -11.06
CA ASP A 61 -22.18 6.46 -9.86
C ASP A 61 -21.11 6.83 -8.84
N TRP A 62 -20.07 6.00 -8.70
CA TRP A 62 -18.92 6.32 -7.87
C TRP A 62 -18.20 7.58 -8.37
N ILE A 63 -17.97 7.70 -9.70
CA ILE A 63 -17.33 8.88 -10.30
C ILE A 63 -18.19 10.13 -10.04
N ALA A 64 -19.49 10.06 -10.32
CA ALA A 64 -20.41 11.17 -10.08
C ALA A 64 -20.39 11.60 -8.61
N SER A 65 -20.39 10.64 -7.68
CA SER A 65 -20.39 10.90 -6.24
C SER A 65 -19.07 11.48 -5.75
N SER A 66 -17.93 10.96 -6.22
CA SER A 66 -16.60 11.37 -5.75
C SER A 66 -16.23 12.80 -6.17
N PHE A 67 -16.75 13.28 -7.31
CA PHE A 67 -16.55 14.66 -7.79
C PHE A 67 -17.67 15.63 -7.37
N THR A 68 -18.69 15.14 -6.64
CA THR A 68 -19.71 16.00 -6.04
C THR A 68 -19.25 16.48 -4.67
N PRO A 69 -19.19 17.79 -4.41
CA PRO A 69 -18.89 18.34 -3.08
C PRO A 69 -19.80 17.75 -2.01
N GLU A 70 -19.26 17.51 -0.81
CA GLU A 70 -19.95 16.76 0.24
C GLU A 70 -21.31 17.36 0.61
N GLU A 71 -21.39 18.69 0.69
CA GLU A 71 -22.62 19.42 1.02
C GLU A 71 -23.71 19.35 -0.06
N ARG A 72 -23.38 18.84 -1.27
CA ARG A 72 -24.32 18.65 -2.38
C ARG A 72 -24.61 17.19 -2.71
N ARG A 73 -24.03 16.25 -1.92
CA ARG A 73 -24.28 14.82 -2.13
C ARG A 73 -25.68 14.43 -1.71
N GLU A 74 -26.34 13.69 -2.57
CA GLU A 74 -27.59 12.99 -2.25
C GLU A 74 -27.29 11.72 -1.43
N PRO A 75 -28.29 11.17 -0.68
CA PRO A 75 -28.08 10.01 0.15
C PRO A 75 -27.48 8.80 -0.57
N TRP A 76 -27.87 8.53 -1.82
CA TRP A 76 -27.32 7.45 -2.63
C TRP A 76 -25.85 7.63 -2.96
N MET A 77 -25.39 8.88 -3.10
CA MET A 77 -23.97 9.19 -3.36
C MET A 77 -23.10 8.85 -2.14
N THR A 78 -23.59 9.14 -0.95
CA THR A 78 -22.92 8.79 0.31
C THR A 78 -22.84 7.27 0.46
N GLU A 79 -23.91 6.54 0.16
CA GLU A 79 -23.94 5.08 0.19
C GLU A 79 -22.95 4.49 -0.82
N THR A 80 -22.91 5.03 -2.05
CA THR A 80 -21.97 4.61 -3.09
C THR A 80 -20.51 4.79 -2.69
N LEU A 81 -20.19 5.83 -1.91
CA LEU A 81 -18.83 6.11 -1.45
C LEU A 81 -18.42 5.38 -0.17
N ALA A 82 -19.33 4.72 0.52
CA ALA A 82 -19.09 4.19 1.86
C ALA A 82 -17.89 3.23 1.95
N GLU A 83 -17.73 2.31 0.99
CA GLU A 83 -16.54 1.42 0.94
C GLU A 83 -15.26 2.22 0.73
N SER A 84 -15.26 3.16 -0.21
CA SER A 84 -14.11 4.01 -0.48
C SER A 84 -13.76 4.88 0.73
N ASP A 85 -14.74 5.43 1.43
CA ASP A 85 -14.53 6.21 2.65
C ASP A 85 -13.88 5.38 3.74
N GLN A 86 -14.32 4.12 3.95
CA GLN A 86 -13.70 3.20 4.89
C GLN A 86 -12.23 2.91 4.54
N LEU A 87 -11.92 2.62 3.26
CA LEU A 87 -10.55 2.35 2.82
C LEU A 87 -9.63 3.57 2.98
N VAL A 88 -10.16 4.76 2.70
CA VAL A 88 -9.45 6.03 2.90
C VAL A 88 -9.20 6.31 4.37
N ASP A 89 -10.19 6.09 5.25
CA ASP A 89 -10.03 6.29 6.69
C ASP A 89 -8.94 5.39 7.28
N GLU A 90 -8.89 4.12 6.87
CA GLU A 90 -7.84 3.18 7.27
C GLU A 90 -6.46 3.64 6.81
N LEU A 91 -6.36 4.14 5.56
CA LEU A 91 -5.11 4.65 5.01
C LEU A 91 -4.66 5.94 5.74
N ILE A 92 -5.57 6.86 6.01
CA ILE A 92 -5.27 8.10 6.75
C ILE A 92 -4.77 7.78 8.16
N ALA A 93 -5.38 6.80 8.83
CA ALA A 93 -4.99 6.40 10.18
C ALA A 93 -3.61 5.74 10.24
N ALA A 94 -3.15 5.10 9.15
CA ALA A 94 -1.91 4.33 9.13
C ALA A 94 -0.66 5.21 9.18
N ASP A 95 0.32 4.78 9.98
CA ASP A 95 1.70 5.28 9.99
C ASP A 95 2.59 4.47 9.05
N VAL A 96 2.31 3.17 8.94
CA VAL A 96 3.03 2.23 8.09
C VAL A 96 2.02 1.42 7.27
N LEU A 97 2.13 1.50 5.95
CA LEU A 97 1.36 0.72 5.01
C LEU A 97 2.22 -0.47 4.56
N VAL A 98 1.76 -1.70 4.81
CA VAL A 98 2.44 -2.95 4.44
C VAL A 98 1.62 -3.63 3.35
N ILE A 99 2.16 -3.73 2.14
CA ILE A 99 1.45 -4.26 0.97
C ILE A 99 2.13 -5.53 0.48
N GLY A 100 1.45 -6.67 0.61
CA GLY A 100 1.86 -7.94 0.03
C GLY A 100 1.21 -8.16 -1.34
N THR A 101 2.02 -8.26 -2.39
CA THR A 101 1.48 -8.34 -3.74
C THR A 101 2.31 -9.22 -4.68
N PRO A 102 1.71 -10.10 -5.50
CA PRO A 102 2.41 -10.75 -6.59
C PRO A 102 2.48 -9.85 -7.84
N LEU A 103 3.49 -10.08 -8.68
CA LEU A 103 3.53 -9.57 -10.04
C LEU A 103 2.68 -10.51 -10.93
N TYR A 104 1.49 -10.08 -11.31
CA TYR A 104 0.61 -10.81 -12.23
C TYR A 104 0.63 -10.17 -13.61
N ASN A 105 1.03 -10.95 -14.63
CA ASN A 105 1.05 -10.46 -16.01
C ASN A 105 1.72 -9.08 -16.14
N PHE A 106 2.91 -8.94 -15.52
CA PHE A 106 3.75 -7.74 -15.55
C PHE A 106 3.21 -6.53 -14.76
N GLY A 107 2.08 -6.65 -14.06
CA GLY A 107 1.44 -5.57 -13.31
C GLY A 107 0.91 -6.01 -11.94
N MET A 108 0.17 -5.12 -11.32
CA MET A 108 -0.48 -5.42 -10.05
C MET A 108 -1.74 -6.29 -10.24
N PRO A 109 -2.11 -7.10 -9.24
CA PRO A 109 -3.41 -7.77 -9.23
C PRO A 109 -4.57 -6.79 -9.38
N ALA A 110 -5.66 -7.21 -10.06
CA ALA A 110 -6.84 -6.37 -10.26
C ALA A 110 -7.44 -5.85 -8.94
N ALA A 111 -7.41 -6.67 -7.89
CA ALA A 111 -7.87 -6.27 -6.56
C ALA A 111 -7.05 -5.11 -5.97
N LEU A 112 -5.71 -5.10 -6.17
CA LEU A 112 -4.85 -4.00 -5.72
C LEU A 112 -5.12 -2.73 -6.54
N LYS A 113 -5.35 -2.88 -7.85
CA LYS A 113 -5.75 -1.72 -8.69
C LYS A 113 -7.10 -1.15 -8.26
N ALA A 114 -8.09 -2.00 -7.95
CA ALA A 114 -9.37 -1.55 -7.43
C ALA A 114 -9.21 -0.80 -6.09
N TRP A 115 -8.36 -1.30 -5.19
CA TRP A 115 -8.04 -0.60 -3.95
C TRP A 115 -7.45 0.79 -4.22
N ILE A 116 -6.47 0.91 -5.12
CA ILE A 116 -5.88 2.20 -5.52
C ILE A 116 -6.94 3.14 -6.07
N ASP A 117 -7.82 2.65 -6.94
CA ASP A 117 -8.86 3.46 -7.56
C ASP A 117 -9.85 4.02 -6.53
N LEU A 118 -10.10 3.29 -5.45
CA LEU A 118 -10.99 3.73 -4.38
C LEU A 118 -10.32 4.66 -3.36
N ILE A 119 -8.99 4.61 -3.20
CA ILE A 119 -8.29 5.44 -2.22
C ILE A 119 -7.76 6.76 -2.79
N VAL A 120 -7.64 6.89 -4.11
CA VAL A 120 -7.29 8.17 -4.75
C VAL A 120 -8.55 9.01 -4.87
N ARG A 121 -8.83 9.81 -3.86
CA ARG A 121 -10.10 10.51 -3.64
C ARG A 121 -9.92 12.02 -3.60
N PRO A 122 -10.62 12.78 -4.49
CA PRO A 122 -10.70 14.24 -4.40
C PRO A 122 -11.21 14.70 -3.03
N GLY A 123 -10.54 15.68 -2.45
CA GLY A 123 -10.87 16.24 -1.13
C GLY A 123 -10.55 15.34 0.08
N ARG A 124 -10.01 14.11 -0.14
CA ARG A 124 -9.65 13.19 0.95
C ARG A 124 -8.18 12.80 0.94
N THR A 125 -7.64 12.39 -0.19
CA THR A 125 -6.24 11.98 -0.37
C THR A 125 -5.49 12.84 -1.39
N VAL A 126 -6.20 13.50 -2.25
CA VAL A 126 -5.67 14.47 -3.22
C VAL A 126 -6.65 15.63 -3.36
N ASP A 127 -6.13 16.84 -3.58
CA ASP A 127 -6.92 18.02 -3.90
C ASP A 127 -6.41 18.67 -5.19
N VAL A 128 -7.12 19.68 -5.68
CA VAL A 128 -6.78 20.42 -6.91
C VAL A 128 -6.69 21.90 -6.60
N ASP A 129 -5.52 22.47 -6.82
CA ASP A 129 -5.26 23.90 -6.72
C ASP A 129 -4.96 24.47 -8.12
N GLU A 130 -5.99 25.00 -8.78
CA GLU A 130 -5.89 25.51 -10.15
C GLU A 130 -4.90 26.67 -10.30
N THR A 131 -4.46 27.28 -9.20
CA THR A 131 -3.44 28.33 -9.22
C THR A 131 -2.03 27.78 -9.43
N LYS A 132 -1.83 26.47 -9.29
CA LYS A 132 -0.53 25.78 -9.40
C LYS A 132 -0.31 25.08 -10.73
N LEU A 133 -0.86 25.59 -11.81
CA LEU A 133 -0.58 25.03 -13.14
C LEU A 133 0.91 25.10 -13.51
N PRO A 134 1.48 24.08 -14.16
CA PRO A 134 0.84 22.90 -14.76
C PRO A 134 0.63 21.71 -13.80
N GLU A 135 0.98 21.81 -12.54
CA GLU A 135 0.87 20.72 -11.54
C GLU A 135 -0.16 21.09 -10.45
N PRO A 136 -1.46 21.02 -10.75
CA PRO A 136 -2.50 21.50 -9.87
C PRO A 136 -2.82 20.55 -8.71
N TYR A 137 -2.25 19.34 -8.70
CA TYR A 137 -2.58 18.33 -7.69
C TYR A 137 -1.85 18.58 -6.37
N VAL A 138 -2.60 18.53 -5.29
CA VAL A 138 -2.10 18.71 -3.93
C VAL A 138 -2.26 17.41 -3.17
N PRO A 139 -1.16 16.69 -2.86
CA PRO A 139 -1.23 15.47 -2.08
C PRO A 139 -1.60 15.76 -0.62
N LEU A 140 -2.71 15.22 -0.14
CA LEU A 140 -3.22 15.50 1.20
C LEU A 140 -2.59 14.61 2.28
N LEU A 141 -2.02 13.46 1.92
CA LEU A 141 -1.33 12.58 2.87
C LEU A 141 0.16 12.94 3.09
N ALA A 142 0.59 14.09 2.61
CA ALA A 142 1.89 14.69 2.93
C ALA A 142 1.89 15.47 4.27
N ASP A 143 0.76 15.48 5.00
CA ASP A 143 0.56 16.16 6.29
C ASP A 143 1.49 15.63 7.39
N ARG A 144 1.87 14.37 7.34
CA ARG A 144 2.83 13.71 8.24
C ARG A 144 3.62 12.62 7.50
N PRO A 145 4.82 12.23 7.98
CA PRO A 145 5.53 11.11 7.37
C PRO A 145 4.76 9.81 7.55
N ARG A 146 4.51 9.14 6.43
CA ARG A 146 4.03 7.77 6.37
C ARG A 146 5.06 6.92 5.63
N HIS A 147 5.18 5.66 6.00
CA HIS A 147 6.01 4.70 5.30
C HIS A 147 5.13 3.70 4.55
N ALA A 148 5.50 3.37 3.32
CA ALA A 148 4.93 2.24 2.59
C ALA A 148 6.00 1.18 2.38
N VAL A 149 5.65 -0.09 2.63
CA VAL A 149 6.51 -1.26 2.46
C VAL A 149 5.84 -2.17 1.45
N ILE A 150 6.42 -2.28 0.26
CA ILE A 150 5.93 -3.13 -0.83
C ILE A 150 6.71 -4.45 -0.79
N LEU A 151 6.01 -5.53 -0.48
CA LEU A 151 6.55 -6.88 -0.34
C LEU A 151 6.01 -7.74 -1.49
N SER A 152 6.81 -7.88 -2.55
CA SER A 152 6.35 -8.51 -3.78
C SER A 152 6.91 -9.91 -4.00
N ALA A 153 6.22 -10.69 -4.85
CA ALA A 153 6.68 -11.98 -5.31
C ALA A 153 6.51 -12.09 -6.84
N ARG A 154 7.54 -12.60 -7.51
CA ARG A 154 7.64 -12.63 -8.98
C ARG A 154 8.00 -14.03 -9.46
N GLY A 155 7.38 -14.46 -10.57
CA GLY A 155 7.65 -15.76 -11.21
C GLY A 155 9.06 -15.87 -11.75
N GLY A 156 9.49 -14.88 -12.54
CA GLY A 156 10.81 -14.83 -13.15
C GLY A 156 11.84 -14.08 -12.29
N ILE A 157 13.00 -13.83 -12.90
CA ILE A 157 14.18 -13.19 -12.29
C ILE A 157 14.54 -11.92 -13.06
N GLY A 158 15.15 -10.94 -12.37
CA GLY A 158 15.68 -9.72 -13.00
C GLY A 158 14.62 -8.66 -13.26
N PHE A 159 13.47 -8.70 -12.58
CA PHE A 159 12.43 -7.66 -12.65
C PHE A 159 12.70 -6.46 -11.72
N GLY A 160 13.67 -6.57 -10.83
CA GLY A 160 14.08 -5.47 -9.96
C GLY A 160 14.83 -4.36 -10.69
N PRO A 161 15.04 -3.19 -10.05
CA PRO A 161 15.80 -2.08 -10.63
C PRO A 161 17.18 -2.51 -11.11
N GLY A 162 17.50 -2.20 -12.37
CA GLY A 162 18.77 -2.58 -13.01
C GLY A 162 18.82 -4.00 -13.56
N GLY A 163 17.81 -4.82 -13.35
CA GLY A 163 17.71 -6.15 -13.94
C GLY A 163 17.31 -6.13 -15.42
N GLU A 164 17.60 -7.21 -16.14
CA GLU A 164 17.31 -7.32 -17.58
C GLU A 164 15.84 -7.19 -17.91
N MET A 165 14.97 -7.68 -17.01
CA MET A 165 13.51 -7.66 -17.15
C MET A 165 12.86 -6.46 -16.45
N ALA A 166 13.63 -5.51 -15.92
CA ALA A 166 13.10 -4.36 -15.17
C ALA A 166 12.09 -3.53 -15.99
N HIS A 167 12.29 -3.44 -17.30
CA HIS A 167 11.41 -2.71 -18.23
C HIS A 167 10.00 -3.34 -18.36
N MET A 168 9.84 -4.60 -17.98
CA MET A 168 8.55 -5.30 -17.98
C MET A 168 7.85 -5.26 -16.61
N ASN A 169 8.48 -4.67 -15.62
CA ASN A 169 7.87 -4.55 -14.30
C ASN A 169 7.04 -3.27 -14.20
N HIS A 170 5.73 -3.41 -14.26
CA HIS A 170 4.76 -2.34 -14.10
C HIS A 170 4.02 -2.41 -12.74
N LEU A 171 4.45 -3.26 -11.82
CA LEU A 171 3.84 -3.38 -10.49
C LEU A 171 4.33 -2.24 -9.57
N GLU A 172 5.59 -2.31 -9.15
CA GLU A 172 6.11 -1.36 -8.18
C GLU A 172 6.14 0.08 -8.73
N PRO A 173 6.58 0.35 -9.98
CA PRO A 173 6.57 1.71 -10.51
C PRO A 173 5.18 2.35 -10.53
N ASN A 174 4.14 1.59 -10.90
CA ASN A 174 2.77 2.10 -10.91
C ASN A 174 2.21 2.33 -9.50
N LEU A 175 2.46 1.37 -8.57
CA LEU A 175 2.05 1.50 -7.17
C LEU A 175 2.73 2.70 -6.51
N MET A 176 4.03 2.88 -6.72
CA MET A 176 4.80 4.02 -6.21
C MET A 176 4.26 5.35 -6.75
N MET A 177 3.91 5.41 -8.04
CA MET A 177 3.31 6.60 -8.66
C MET A 177 2.02 6.99 -7.94
N ALA A 178 1.11 6.02 -7.70
CA ALA A 178 -0.15 6.27 -7.02
C ALA A 178 0.05 6.72 -5.57
N LEU A 179 0.96 6.08 -4.83
CA LEU A 179 1.27 6.46 -3.45
C LEU A 179 1.91 7.84 -3.35
N ASN A 180 2.86 8.15 -4.23
CA ASN A 180 3.47 9.48 -4.31
C ASN A 180 2.44 10.55 -4.63
N PHE A 181 1.50 10.26 -5.54
CA PHE A 181 0.46 11.18 -5.95
C PHE A 181 -0.45 11.63 -4.78
N ILE A 182 -0.68 10.75 -3.82
CA ILE A 182 -1.45 11.07 -2.61
C ILE A 182 -0.58 11.56 -1.43
N GLY A 183 0.77 11.57 -1.57
CA GLY A 183 1.71 12.13 -0.59
C GLY A 183 2.48 11.12 0.27
N ILE A 184 2.40 9.83 -0.03
CA ILE A 184 3.21 8.79 0.64
C ILE A 184 4.48 8.56 -0.17
N THR A 185 5.58 9.19 0.24
CA THR A 185 6.84 9.23 -0.54
C THR A 185 7.97 8.38 0.05
N ARG A 186 7.84 7.91 1.31
CA ARG A 186 8.83 7.02 1.94
C ARG A 186 8.47 5.58 1.65
N ILE A 187 8.97 5.06 0.51
CA ILE A 187 8.58 3.75 -0.02
C ILE A 187 9.78 2.81 0.01
N HIS A 188 9.58 1.62 0.60
CA HIS A 188 10.55 0.54 0.70
C HIS A 188 10.05 -0.64 -0.12
N GLN A 189 10.96 -1.36 -0.77
CA GLN A 189 10.60 -2.48 -1.65
C GLN A 189 11.48 -3.68 -1.33
N ILE A 190 10.87 -4.84 -1.17
CA ILE A 190 11.54 -6.14 -1.04
C ILE A 190 10.80 -7.13 -1.92
N ALA A 191 11.52 -7.94 -2.68
CA ALA A 191 10.91 -8.89 -3.62
C ALA A 191 11.53 -10.29 -3.49
N ILE A 192 10.66 -11.31 -3.60
CA ILE A 192 11.07 -12.68 -3.92
C ILE A 192 10.96 -12.85 -5.43
N GLU A 193 12.04 -13.27 -6.09
CA GLU A 193 12.09 -13.59 -7.50
C GLU A 193 12.32 -15.08 -7.73
N GLY A 194 12.01 -15.56 -8.94
CA GLY A 194 12.31 -16.93 -9.35
C GLY A 194 11.33 -17.99 -8.85
N GLN A 195 10.09 -17.63 -8.51
CA GLN A 195 9.10 -18.61 -8.05
C GLN A 195 8.83 -19.71 -9.09
N GLU A 196 8.86 -19.37 -10.38
CA GLU A 196 8.69 -20.35 -11.48
C GLU A 196 9.98 -21.13 -11.75
N THR A 197 11.15 -20.58 -11.42
CA THR A 197 12.44 -21.26 -11.54
C THR A 197 12.56 -22.35 -10.48
N GLY A 198 12.12 -22.06 -9.25
CA GLY A 198 12.19 -23.00 -8.12
C GLY A 198 13.60 -23.31 -7.64
N GLY A 199 13.75 -24.41 -6.91
CA GLY A 199 15.03 -24.95 -6.45
C GLY A 199 15.86 -23.97 -5.63
N ASP A 200 17.20 -24.05 -5.76
CA ASP A 200 18.14 -23.23 -4.97
C ASP A 200 18.02 -21.74 -5.26
N VAL A 201 17.62 -21.37 -6.47
CA VAL A 201 17.42 -19.96 -6.88
C VAL A 201 16.29 -19.34 -6.07
N LEU A 202 15.16 -19.99 -6.02
CA LEU A 202 14.02 -19.52 -5.20
C LEU A 202 14.37 -19.54 -3.72
N ALA A 203 15.02 -20.60 -3.23
CA ALA A 203 15.40 -20.72 -1.83
C ALA A 203 16.33 -19.57 -1.38
N ALA A 204 17.31 -19.22 -2.21
CA ALA A 204 18.22 -18.10 -1.95
C ALA A 204 17.47 -16.76 -1.94
N SER A 205 16.58 -16.54 -2.92
CA SER A 205 15.76 -15.32 -3.01
C SER A 205 14.83 -15.16 -1.80
N VAL A 206 14.20 -16.23 -1.34
CA VAL A 206 13.37 -16.24 -0.14
C VAL A 206 14.17 -15.90 1.10
N ALA A 207 15.35 -16.53 1.28
CA ALA A 207 16.20 -16.30 2.45
C ALA A 207 16.67 -14.83 2.51
N GLU A 208 17.10 -14.28 1.39
CA GLU A 208 17.53 -12.89 1.29
C GLU A 208 16.38 -11.92 1.57
N ALA A 209 15.21 -12.13 0.97
CA ALA A 209 14.05 -11.27 1.18
C ALA A 209 13.58 -11.28 2.65
N LEU A 210 13.56 -12.44 3.31
CA LEU A 210 13.22 -12.53 4.74
C LEU A 210 14.25 -11.80 5.62
N HIS A 211 15.54 -11.90 5.29
CA HIS A 211 16.58 -11.15 5.99
C HIS A 211 16.39 -9.63 5.81
N GLN A 212 16.12 -9.17 4.59
CA GLN A 212 15.84 -7.75 4.32
C GLN A 212 14.60 -7.25 5.08
N VAL A 213 13.55 -8.08 5.20
CA VAL A 213 12.37 -7.75 6.03
C VAL A 213 12.76 -7.53 7.49
N ASP A 214 13.59 -8.41 8.07
CA ASP A 214 14.01 -8.29 9.47
C ASP A 214 14.84 -7.01 9.72
N VAL A 215 15.74 -6.68 8.79
CA VAL A 215 16.53 -5.44 8.83
C VAL A 215 15.63 -4.22 8.73
N LEU A 216 14.74 -4.19 7.72
CA LEU A 216 13.84 -3.06 7.49
C LEU A 216 12.91 -2.79 8.68
N VAL A 217 12.38 -3.83 9.32
CA VAL A 217 11.57 -3.69 10.53
C VAL A 217 12.35 -2.99 11.64
N ALA A 218 13.60 -3.38 11.87
CA ALA A 218 14.44 -2.76 12.90
C ALA A 218 14.77 -1.29 12.60
N GLU A 219 15.07 -0.99 11.34
CA GLU A 219 15.35 0.37 10.87
C GLU A 219 14.14 1.29 11.03
N LEU A 220 12.96 0.85 10.58
CA LEU A 220 11.73 1.64 10.68
C LEU A 220 11.32 1.90 12.13
N GLN A 221 11.43 0.90 13.00
CA GLN A 221 11.13 1.08 14.42
C GLN A 221 12.08 2.10 15.06
N THR A 222 13.38 2.03 14.74
CA THR A 222 14.38 3.00 15.22
C THR A 222 14.09 4.41 14.70
N ALA A 223 13.74 4.55 13.41
CA ALA A 223 13.42 5.83 12.81
C ALA A 223 12.19 6.48 13.44
N LEU A 224 11.15 5.68 13.73
CA LEU A 224 9.93 6.18 14.37
C LEU A 224 10.14 6.56 15.85
N ASP A 225 11.01 5.84 16.56
CA ASP A 225 11.36 6.17 17.95
C ASP A 225 12.21 7.45 18.05
N SER A 226 12.99 7.73 17.01
CA SER A 226 13.88 8.91 16.93
C SER A 226 13.17 10.17 16.41
N ALA A 227 11.97 10.04 15.84
CA ALA A 227 11.21 11.19 15.36
C ALA A 227 10.74 12.04 16.53
N PRO A 228 10.99 13.39 16.53
CA PRO A 228 10.51 14.27 17.61
C PRO A 228 8.98 14.18 17.70
N VAL A 229 8.44 14.08 18.92
CA VAL A 229 7.00 14.07 19.24
C VAL A 229 6.38 15.47 18.97
N SER A 230 6.46 15.94 17.74
CA SER A 230 5.82 17.19 17.30
C SER A 230 4.87 16.89 16.15
N TRP A 231 3.82 16.12 16.43
CA TRP A 231 2.75 15.90 15.48
C TRP A 231 1.55 16.74 15.84
N GLY A 232 1.41 17.79 15.06
CA GLY A 232 0.13 18.32 14.65
C GLY A 232 -0.68 19.05 15.69
N GLN A 233 -0.71 20.34 15.55
CA GLN A 233 -2.04 20.98 15.63
C GLN A 233 -2.61 21.00 14.22
N PRO A 234 -3.90 20.60 14.00
CA PRO A 234 -4.55 20.79 12.72
C PRO A 234 -4.50 22.28 12.37
N ARG A 235 -4.06 22.61 11.16
CA ARG A 235 -4.19 23.99 10.66
C ARG A 235 -5.67 24.32 10.71
N GLN A 236 -6.01 25.29 11.53
CA GLN A 236 -7.31 25.95 11.45
C GLN A 236 -7.38 26.59 10.06
N VAL A 237 -8.26 26.08 9.21
CA VAL A 237 -8.64 26.76 7.99
C VAL A 237 -9.46 27.94 8.44
N GLU A 238 -8.91 29.16 8.31
CA GLU A 238 -9.69 30.37 8.52
C GLU A 238 -10.76 30.43 7.44
N PRO A 239 -12.02 30.67 7.81
CA PRO A 239 -13.09 30.85 6.83
C PRO A 239 -12.86 32.16 6.06
N VAL A 240 -12.88 32.06 4.72
CA VAL A 240 -12.94 33.20 3.79
C VAL A 240 -14.38 33.63 3.63
#